data_4999f4359072d859567edf2f926c0205
#
_entry.id   4999f4359072d859567edf2f926c0205
#
_cell.length_a   1.000
_cell.length_b   1.000
_cell.length_c   1.000
_cell.angle_alpha   90.00
_cell.angle_beta   90.00
_cell.angle_gamma   90.00
#
_symmetry.space_group_name_H-M   'P 1'
#
loop_
_entity.id
_entity.type
_entity.pdbx_description
1 polymer ?
#
loop_
_entity_poly.entity_id
_entity_poly.type
_entity_poly.pdbx_seq_one_letter_code
_entity_poly.pdbx_strand_id
1 'polypeptide(L)'
;MTLPPYQTSSGCADIMMHTMERYFNQSENMDITDSIAEGLMKTVKKHAVILMTEPDNYESRAEVMWASSLSHNGITGCGTDGGDWATHKMEHELGGMFDCAHGAGLAAIWASWARYVYKERVDRFAKFAVNVMGVEPQENDDATALKGIEAMEEF
;
A
#
# COMPACT_ATOMS: atom_id res chain seq x y z
N MET A 1 15.24 -17.03 11.01
CA MET A 1 15.07 -16.18 9.80
C MET A 1 16.00 -14.99 9.90
N THR A 2 16.63 -14.56 8.80
CA THR A 2 17.82 -13.66 8.87
C THR A 2 17.57 -12.23 8.41
N LEU A 3 16.36 -11.91 7.87
CA LEU A 3 16.05 -10.57 7.40
C LEU A 3 15.81 -9.61 8.57
N PRO A 4 16.57 -8.50 8.66
CA PRO A 4 16.40 -7.54 9.76
C PRO A 4 15.01 -6.88 9.77
N PRO A 5 14.53 -6.38 10.93
CA PRO A 5 13.24 -5.71 11.05
C PRO A 5 13.07 -4.54 10.08
N TYR A 6 14.07 -3.69 9.92
CA TYR A 6 14.04 -2.57 8.98
C TYR A 6 13.81 -3.00 7.53
N GLN A 7 14.47 -4.07 7.08
CA GLN A 7 14.28 -4.61 5.74
C GLN A 7 12.92 -5.31 5.59
N THR A 8 12.43 -5.93 6.67
CA THR A 8 11.08 -6.52 6.71
C THR A 8 10.02 -5.42 6.54
N SER A 9 10.11 -4.33 7.31
CA SER A 9 9.18 -3.19 7.20
C SER A 9 9.23 -2.55 5.81
N SER A 10 10.44 -2.28 5.29
CA SER A 10 10.64 -1.71 3.96
C SER A 10 10.02 -2.61 2.87
N GLY A 11 10.21 -3.93 2.97
CA GLY A 11 9.59 -4.88 2.04
C GLY A 11 8.07 -4.90 2.13
N CYS A 12 7.49 -4.84 3.34
CA CYS A 12 6.04 -4.74 3.51
C CYS A 12 5.48 -3.42 2.92
N ALA A 13 6.19 -2.30 3.13
CA ALA A 13 5.83 -1.01 2.53
C ALA A 13 5.84 -1.10 0.99
N ASP A 14 6.86 -1.70 0.40
CA ASP A 14 6.97 -1.86 -1.05
C ASP A 14 5.84 -2.73 -1.63
N ILE A 15 5.49 -3.84 -0.98
CA ILE A 15 4.34 -4.69 -1.35
C ILE A 15 3.03 -3.86 -1.35
N MET A 16 2.82 -3.06 -0.32
CA MET A 16 1.67 -2.16 -0.22
C MET A 16 1.67 -1.15 -1.37
N MET A 17 2.82 -0.49 -1.63
CA MET A 17 2.94 0.53 -2.67
C MET A 17 2.70 -0.04 -4.06
N HIS A 18 3.28 -1.18 -4.43
CA HIS A 18 3.02 -1.84 -5.71
C HIS A 18 1.54 -2.14 -5.94
N THR A 19 0.82 -2.49 -4.87
CA THR A 19 -0.63 -2.74 -4.95
C THR A 19 -1.40 -1.42 -5.04
N MET A 20 -1.06 -0.43 -4.22
CA MET A 20 -1.72 0.88 -4.20
C MET A 20 -1.55 1.66 -5.50
N GLU A 21 -0.36 1.62 -6.14
CA GLU A 21 -0.13 2.28 -7.43
C GLU A 21 -1.12 1.81 -8.51
N ARG A 22 -1.52 0.54 -8.48
CA ARG A 22 -2.52 -0.02 -9.39
C ARG A 22 -3.95 0.17 -8.88
N TYR A 23 -4.15 0.25 -7.57
CA TYR A 23 -5.46 0.43 -6.96
C TYR A 23 -6.00 1.85 -7.15
N PHE A 24 -5.18 2.88 -6.98
CA PHE A 24 -5.53 4.28 -7.19
C PHE A 24 -5.47 4.65 -8.68
N ASN A 25 -6.42 4.13 -9.45
CA ASN A 25 -6.51 4.29 -10.91
C ASN A 25 -7.81 4.96 -11.31
N GLN A 26 -7.97 5.28 -12.59
CA GLN A 26 -9.17 5.92 -13.16
C GLN A 26 -10.18 4.93 -13.75
N SER A 27 -9.88 3.61 -13.70
CA SER A 27 -10.74 2.58 -14.27
C SER A 27 -12.00 2.36 -13.45
N GLU A 28 -13.04 1.86 -14.11
CA GLU A 28 -14.33 1.55 -13.50
C GLU A 28 -14.65 0.06 -13.60
N ASN A 29 -15.63 -0.42 -12.80
CA ASN A 29 -16.08 -1.81 -12.81
C ASN A 29 -14.95 -2.81 -12.49
N MET A 30 -14.21 -2.54 -11.44
CA MET A 30 -13.01 -3.29 -11.03
C MET A 30 -13.23 -4.20 -9.82
N ASP A 31 -14.45 -4.64 -9.55
CA ASP A 31 -14.84 -5.30 -8.28
C ASP A 31 -13.95 -6.50 -7.90
N ILE A 32 -13.65 -7.37 -8.85
CA ILE A 32 -12.78 -8.54 -8.58
C ILE A 32 -11.34 -8.11 -8.34
N THR A 33 -10.78 -7.24 -9.19
CA THR A 33 -9.42 -6.74 -9.06
C THR A 33 -9.25 -5.96 -7.77
N ASP A 34 -10.19 -5.10 -7.44
CA ASP A 34 -10.23 -4.37 -6.17
C ASP A 34 -10.27 -5.33 -4.97
N SER A 35 -11.13 -6.35 -5.00
CA SER A 35 -11.24 -7.33 -3.92
C SER A 35 -9.93 -8.09 -3.70
N ILE A 36 -9.21 -8.45 -4.78
CA ILE A 36 -7.89 -9.09 -4.72
C ILE A 36 -6.87 -8.12 -4.09
N ALA A 37 -6.82 -6.88 -4.56
CA ALA A 37 -5.90 -5.86 -4.07
C ALA A 37 -6.16 -5.52 -2.60
N GLU A 38 -7.42 -5.31 -2.20
CA GLU A 38 -7.81 -5.02 -0.82
C GLU A 38 -7.52 -6.19 0.12
N GLY A 39 -7.78 -7.43 -0.32
CA GLY A 39 -7.45 -8.63 0.43
C GLY A 39 -5.95 -8.77 0.67
N LEU A 40 -5.14 -8.53 -0.36
CA LEU A 40 -3.69 -8.54 -0.27
C LEU A 40 -3.19 -7.46 0.71
N MET A 41 -3.62 -6.22 0.56
CA MET A 41 -3.19 -5.12 1.42
C MET A 41 -3.57 -5.33 2.89
N LYS A 42 -4.79 -5.82 3.17
CA LYS A 42 -5.22 -6.19 4.54
C LYS A 42 -4.32 -7.28 5.15
N THR A 43 -3.97 -8.28 4.37
CA THR A 43 -3.10 -9.38 4.80
C THR A 43 -1.71 -8.85 5.13
N VAL A 44 -1.12 -8.04 4.25
CA VAL A 44 0.20 -7.44 4.50
C VAL A 44 0.19 -6.58 5.74
N LYS A 45 -0.80 -5.68 5.89
CA LYS A 45 -0.95 -4.82 7.06
C LYS A 45 -0.98 -5.63 8.37
N LYS A 46 -1.79 -6.68 8.43
CA LYS A 46 -1.89 -7.56 9.60
C LYS A 46 -0.54 -8.21 9.93
N HIS A 47 0.07 -8.85 8.95
CA HIS A 47 1.27 -9.66 9.19
C HIS A 47 2.54 -8.82 9.35
N ALA A 48 2.61 -7.64 8.76
CA ALA A 48 3.69 -6.68 8.99
C ALA A 48 3.76 -6.28 10.48
N VAL A 49 2.63 -5.94 11.10
CA VAL A 49 2.58 -5.59 12.54
C VAL A 49 3.02 -6.76 13.42
N ILE A 50 2.58 -7.99 13.12
CA ILE A 50 3.03 -9.18 13.86
C ILE A 50 4.55 -9.34 13.75
N LEU A 51 5.12 -9.15 12.57
CA LEU A 51 6.56 -9.32 12.35
C LEU A 51 7.43 -8.27 13.05
N MET A 52 6.86 -7.15 13.50
CA MET A 52 7.60 -6.18 14.33
C MET A 52 7.87 -6.69 15.74
N THR A 53 6.99 -7.53 16.27
CA THR A 53 7.12 -8.11 17.62
C THR A 53 7.57 -9.57 17.59
N GLU A 54 7.25 -10.29 16.52
CA GLU A 54 7.54 -11.71 16.33
C GLU A 54 8.30 -11.94 15.00
N PRO A 55 9.55 -11.48 14.87
CA PRO A 55 10.28 -11.48 13.59
C PRO A 55 10.49 -12.87 12.97
N ASP A 56 10.42 -13.94 13.78
CA ASP A 56 10.57 -15.32 13.35
C ASP A 56 9.22 -16.06 13.17
N ASN A 57 8.08 -15.36 13.25
CA ASN A 57 6.77 -15.95 13.02
C ASN A 57 6.67 -16.46 11.58
N TYR A 58 6.70 -17.80 11.42
CA TYR A 58 6.75 -18.45 10.11
C TYR A 58 5.51 -18.13 9.26
N GLU A 59 4.32 -18.22 9.86
CA GLU A 59 3.05 -17.98 9.15
C GLU A 59 3.00 -16.54 8.59
N SER A 60 3.39 -15.56 9.40
CA SER A 60 3.45 -14.17 8.95
C SER A 60 4.49 -13.95 7.85
N ARG A 61 5.65 -14.60 7.94
CA ARG A 61 6.67 -14.57 6.87
C ARG A 61 6.15 -15.19 5.58
N ALA A 62 5.45 -16.33 5.66
CA ALA A 62 4.89 -17.02 4.50
C ALA A 62 3.82 -16.15 3.80
N GLU A 63 2.91 -15.54 4.58
CA GLU A 63 1.87 -14.65 4.05
C GLU A 63 2.46 -13.42 3.35
N VAL A 64 3.44 -12.75 3.97
CA VAL A 64 4.12 -11.60 3.36
C VAL A 64 4.87 -12.00 2.10
N MET A 65 5.55 -13.15 2.09
CA MET A 65 6.27 -13.66 0.91
C MET A 65 5.29 -13.97 -0.24
N TRP A 66 4.16 -14.58 0.06
CA TRP A 66 3.14 -14.86 -0.95
C TRP A 66 2.49 -13.57 -1.48
N ALA A 67 2.13 -12.64 -0.59
CA ALA A 67 1.63 -11.32 -0.96
C ALA A 67 2.62 -10.55 -1.84
N SER A 68 3.92 -10.62 -1.56
CA SER A 68 4.97 -10.04 -2.40
C SER A 68 4.90 -10.56 -3.84
N SER A 69 4.79 -11.86 -4.03
CA SER A 69 4.68 -12.46 -5.36
C SER A 69 3.44 -11.96 -6.10
N LEU A 70 2.31 -11.83 -5.42
CA LEU A 70 1.05 -11.37 -6.01
C LEU A 70 1.04 -9.87 -6.31
N SER A 71 1.63 -9.04 -5.45
CA SER A 71 1.72 -7.60 -5.67
C SER A 71 2.58 -7.23 -6.89
N HIS A 72 3.57 -8.09 -7.24
CA HIS A 72 4.51 -7.81 -8.32
C HIS A 72 4.18 -8.50 -9.65
N ASN A 73 3.31 -9.51 -9.65
CA ASN A 73 2.99 -10.26 -10.89
C ASN A 73 1.90 -9.64 -11.76
N GLY A 74 1.35 -8.48 -11.35
CA GLY A 74 0.36 -7.74 -12.12
C GLY A 74 -1.10 -8.09 -11.82
N ILE A 75 -1.41 -9.12 -11.01
CA ILE A 75 -2.79 -9.56 -10.74
C ILE A 75 -3.64 -8.44 -10.10
N THR A 76 -3.03 -7.60 -9.27
CA THR A 76 -3.69 -6.47 -8.60
C THR A 76 -3.99 -5.29 -9.52
N GLY A 77 -3.61 -5.39 -10.79
CA GLY A 77 -3.84 -4.38 -11.83
C GLY A 77 -4.54 -4.91 -13.07
N CYS A 78 -5.09 -6.15 -13.02
CA CYS A 78 -5.80 -6.71 -14.17
C CYS A 78 -7.02 -5.86 -14.55
N GLY A 79 -7.06 -5.39 -15.79
CA GLY A 79 -8.14 -4.56 -16.33
C GLY A 79 -8.04 -3.08 -15.99
N THR A 80 -7.01 -2.65 -15.25
CA THR A 80 -6.74 -1.23 -14.98
C THR A 80 -5.94 -0.58 -16.11
N ASP A 81 -5.78 0.74 -16.03
CA ASP A 81 -4.88 1.53 -16.89
C ASP A 81 -3.39 1.32 -16.57
N GLY A 82 -3.06 0.50 -15.57
CA GLY A 82 -1.71 0.17 -15.14
C GLY A 82 -1.17 1.00 -13.98
N GLY A 83 -1.90 2.02 -13.54
CA GLY A 83 -1.51 2.94 -12.46
C GLY A 83 -0.54 4.04 -12.88
N ASP A 84 -0.35 5.03 -12.05
CA ASP A 84 0.48 6.20 -12.41
C ASP A 84 1.96 6.08 -12.01
N TRP A 85 2.27 5.29 -10.99
CA TRP A 85 3.63 5.02 -10.51
C TRP A 85 4.39 6.27 -10.04
N ALA A 86 3.67 7.31 -9.63
CA ALA A 86 4.29 8.59 -9.25
C ALA A 86 5.14 8.46 -7.99
N THR A 87 4.68 7.71 -6.97
CA THR A 87 5.48 7.53 -5.75
C THR A 87 6.75 6.74 -6.01
N HIS A 88 6.70 5.69 -6.83
CA HIS A 88 7.90 4.95 -7.23
C HIS A 88 8.89 5.83 -8.01
N LYS A 89 8.41 6.63 -8.97
CA LYS A 89 9.29 7.51 -9.75
C LYS A 89 9.96 8.58 -8.89
N MET A 90 9.24 9.17 -7.94
CA MET A 90 9.81 10.12 -6.98
C MET A 90 10.83 9.44 -6.04
N GLU A 91 10.50 8.23 -5.59
CA GLU A 91 11.37 7.47 -4.69
C GLU A 91 12.70 7.07 -5.38
N HIS A 92 12.66 6.71 -6.65
CA HIS A 92 13.89 6.38 -7.39
C HIS A 92 14.90 7.54 -7.37
N GLU A 93 14.43 8.79 -7.41
CA GLU A 93 15.31 9.96 -7.26
C GLU A 93 15.86 10.07 -5.84
N LEU A 94 15.03 9.84 -4.82
CA LEU A 94 15.49 9.84 -3.42
C LEU A 94 16.49 8.72 -3.15
N GLY A 95 16.20 7.50 -3.62
CA GLY A 95 17.11 6.37 -3.49
C GLY A 95 18.44 6.62 -4.18
N GLY A 96 18.41 7.22 -5.37
CA GLY A 96 19.61 7.59 -6.12
C GLY A 96 20.45 8.68 -5.45
N MET A 97 19.81 9.62 -4.76
CA MET A 97 20.50 10.74 -4.08
C MET A 97 21.01 10.38 -2.68
N PHE A 98 20.28 9.56 -1.95
CA PHE A 98 20.51 9.37 -0.49
C PHE A 98 20.80 7.93 -0.08
N ASP A 99 20.80 6.98 -1.03
CA ASP A 99 21.02 5.54 -0.78
C ASP A 99 20.10 4.97 0.31
N CYS A 100 18.83 5.42 0.32
CA CYS A 100 17.82 4.91 1.25
C CYS A 100 17.23 3.58 0.77
N ALA A 101 16.74 2.78 1.72
CA ALA A 101 16.02 1.55 1.35
C ALA A 101 14.74 1.91 0.60
N HIS A 102 14.50 1.27 -0.56
CA HIS A 102 13.41 1.58 -1.48
C HIS A 102 12.04 1.71 -0.80
N GLY A 103 11.61 0.69 -0.05
CA GLY A 103 10.33 0.74 0.65
C GLY A 103 10.23 1.82 1.72
N ALA A 104 11.34 2.18 2.36
CA ALA A 104 11.37 3.29 3.31
C ALA A 104 11.20 4.64 2.61
N GLY A 105 11.85 4.82 1.44
CA GLY A 105 11.66 6.01 0.61
C GLY A 105 10.21 6.15 0.13
N LEU A 106 9.61 5.05 -0.33
CA LEU A 106 8.19 5.02 -0.71
C LEU A 106 7.27 5.43 0.45
N ALA A 107 7.47 4.85 1.64
CA ALA A 107 6.68 5.19 2.82
C ALA A 107 6.80 6.68 3.19
N ALA A 108 7.99 7.26 3.08
CA ALA A 108 8.23 8.66 3.42
C ALA A 108 7.49 9.67 2.53
N ILE A 109 7.25 9.33 1.25
CA ILE A 109 6.63 10.27 0.30
C ILE A 109 5.15 10.02 0.04
N TRP A 110 4.66 8.78 0.27
CA TRP A 110 3.32 8.39 -0.12
C TRP A 110 2.21 9.30 0.44
N ALA A 111 2.25 9.60 1.73
CA ALA A 111 1.20 10.40 2.36
C ALA A 111 1.12 11.84 1.78
N SER A 112 2.26 12.42 1.42
CA SER A 112 2.32 13.73 0.76
C SER A 112 1.73 13.67 -0.65
N TRP A 113 2.07 12.64 -1.42
CA TRP A 113 1.47 12.39 -2.73
C TRP A 113 -0.04 12.15 -2.61
N ALA A 114 -0.47 11.28 -1.70
CA ALA A 114 -1.86 10.95 -1.51
C ALA A 114 -2.71 12.20 -1.20
N ARG A 115 -2.24 13.07 -0.29
CA ARG A 115 -2.92 14.34 0.02
C ARG A 115 -2.98 15.29 -1.17
N TYR A 116 -2.04 15.22 -2.08
CA TYR A 116 -2.04 16.05 -3.28
C TYR A 116 -3.06 15.57 -4.33
N VAL A 117 -3.21 14.24 -4.50
CA VAL A 117 -4.00 13.66 -5.59
C VAL A 117 -5.39 13.14 -5.19
N TYR A 118 -5.68 12.91 -3.90
CA TYR A 118 -6.90 12.21 -3.48
C TYR A 118 -8.21 12.84 -3.99
N LYS A 119 -8.21 14.15 -4.24
CA LYS A 119 -9.35 14.88 -4.78
C LYS A 119 -9.74 14.45 -6.20
N GLU A 120 -8.84 13.85 -6.95
CA GLU A 120 -9.11 13.34 -8.30
C GLU A 120 -10.00 12.08 -8.27
N ARG A 121 -9.92 11.29 -7.17
CA ARG A 121 -10.70 10.07 -6.95
C ARG A 121 -11.00 9.87 -5.46
N VAL A 122 -11.76 10.80 -4.89
CA VAL A 122 -12.18 10.76 -3.48
C VAL A 122 -12.85 9.44 -3.13
N ASP A 123 -13.70 8.93 -4.02
CA ASP A 123 -14.37 7.63 -3.90
C ASP A 123 -13.40 6.46 -3.69
N ARG A 124 -12.30 6.44 -4.44
CA ARG A 124 -11.27 5.39 -4.33
C ARG A 124 -10.50 5.48 -3.02
N PHE A 125 -10.15 6.69 -2.59
CA PHE A 125 -9.47 6.90 -1.31
C PHE A 125 -10.39 6.60 -0.11
N ALA A 126 -11.67 6.95 -0.18
CA ALA A 126 -12.65 6.58 0.84
C ALA A 126 -12.85 5.05 0.91
N LYS A 127 -12.95 4.38 -0.26
CA LYS A 127 -13.02 2.92 -0.35
C LYS A 127 -11.79 2.25 0.26
N PHE A 128 -10.59 2.74 -0.04
CA PHE A 128 -9.33 2.29 0.58
C PHE A 128 -9.35 2.46 2.09
N ALA A 129 -9.78 3.62 2.58
CA ALA A 129 -9.87 3.92 4.01
C ALA A 129 -10.70 2.88 4.75
N VAL A 130 -11.90 2.58 4.23
CA VAL A 130 -12.83 1.62 4.85
C VAL A 130 -12.33 0.18 4.66
N ASN A 131 -12.08 -0.21 3.42
CA ASN A 131 -11.88 -1.62 3.09
C ASN A 131 -10.47 -2.13 3.44
N VAL A 132 -9.45 -1.27 3.44
CA VAL A 132 -8.07 -1.66 3.71
C VAL A 132 -7.61 -1.20 5.08
N MET A 133 -7.79 0.08 5.38
CA MET A 133 -7.31 0.64 6.64
C MET A 133 -8.25 0.35 7.82
N GLY A 134 -9.53 0.04 7.56
CA GLY A 134 -10.52 -0.25 8.59
C GLY A 134 -11.04 1.01 9.28
N VAL A 135 -11.00 2.13 8.59
CA VAL A 135 -11.54 3.41 9.07
C VAL A 135 -13.06 3.36 9.01
N GLU A 136 -13.71 3.76 10.08
CA GLU A 136 -15.17 3.96 10.07
C GLU A 136 -15.52 5.12 9.11
N PRO A 137 -16.58 4.99 8.29
CA PRO A 137 -17.04 6.08 7.44
C PRO A 137 -17.29 7.35 8.24
N GLN A 138 -16.81 8.48 7.73
CA GLN A 138 -17.01 9.81 8.31
C GLN A 138 -18.25 10.48 7.71
N GLU A 139 -18.46 11.79 7.99
CA GLU A 139 -19.60 12.56 7.48
C GLU A 139 -19.70 12.63 5.95
N ASN A 140 -18.61 12.41 5.25
CA ASN A 140 -18.55 12.35 3.80
C ASN A 140 -17.28 11.60 3.34
N ASP A 141 -17.20 11.32 2.04
CA ASP A 141 -16.09 10.58 1.45
C ASP A 141 -14.77 11.35 1.55
N ASP A 142 -14.79 12.67 1.49
CA ASP A 142 -13.58 13.51 1.62
C ASP A 142 -12.94 13.33 3.01
N ALA A 143 -13.73 13.41 4.06
CA ALA A 143 -13.26 13.19 5.43
C ALA A 143 -12.81 11.74 5.65
N THR A 144 -13.54 10.77 5.07
CA THR A 144 -13.19 9.35 5.13
C THR A 144 -11.85 9.07 4.42
N ALA A 145 -11.65 9.65 3.23
CA ALA A 145 -10.41 9.54 2.46
C ALA A 145 -9.21 10.08 3.24
N LEU A 146 -9.34 11.28 3.82
CA LEU A 146 -8.26 11.88 4.64
C LEU A 146 -7.91 11.01 5.85
N LYS A 147 -8.92 10.46 6.53
CA LYS A 147 -8.70 9.51 7.64
C LYS A 147 -7.99 8.24 7.19
N GLY A 148 -8.26 7.76 5.99
CA GLY A 148 -7.56 6.62 5.41
C GLY A 148 -6.08 6.92 5.13
N ILE A 149 -5.78 8.13 4.64
CA ILE A 149 -4.40 8.59 4.42
C ILE A 149 -3.65 8.69 5.76
N GLU A 150 -4.27 9.29 6.79
CA GLU A 150 -3.70 9.34 8.16
C GLU A 150 -3.42 7.93 8.70
N ALA A 151 -4.37 7.01 8.59
CA ALA A 151 -4.22 5.64 9.07
C ALA A 151 -3.11 4.87 8.34
N MET A 152 -2.88 5.14 7.05
CA MET A 152 -1.75 4.56 6.31
C MET A 152 -0.41 5.18 6.71
N GLU A 153 -0.38 6.46 7.04
CA GLU A 153 0.81 7.16 7.52
C GLU A 153 1.23 6.68 8.92
N GLU A 154 0.27 6.30 9.77
CA GLU A 154 0.51 5.74 11.09
C GLU A 154 0.99 4.27 11.05
N PHE A 155 0.61 3.54 10.02
CA PHE A 155 1.04 2.15 9.78
C PHE A 155 2.50 2.08 9.34
#